data_af5f151a67a4c5c1c940dd6e0855f2de
#
_entry.id   af5f151a67a4c5c1c940dd6e0855f2de
#
_cell.length_a   1.000
_cell.length_b   1.000
_cell.length_c   1.000
_cell.angle_alpha   90.00
_cell.angle_beta   90.00
_cell.angle_gamma   90.00
#
_symmetry.space_group_name_H-M   'P 1'
#
loop_
_entity.id
_entity.type
_entity.pdbx_description
1 polymer ?
#
loop_
_entity_poly.entity_id
_entity_poly.type
_entity_poly.pdbx_seq_one_letter_code
_entity_poly.pdbx_strand_id
1 'polypeptide(L)'
;KDSIIDAIDEIYKKLNDKKSARASVFRKKSYGIEQNCVTTGLPAYKRYDDVFLSRESYVKREWSKDEKQDKIKNTISDIIKDFSECKGYKFTKELEELITEKGNNSYVAIVSLDGNKMGQKIQHMKDEARKKEDKNNMAESNNIYIAKLKEFSDNIKKYYKNAFIDMLNVIDKNYDKVSESLKLKDNIMPVRPIILAGDDVCFICNAKIALECVSLFIKSLNKHSVEDEQLNAC
;
A
#
# COMPACT_ATOMS: atom_id res chain seq x y z
N LYS A 1 15.19 33.67 7.02
CA LYS A 1 14.82 32.38 6.40
C LYS A 1 13.73 31.78 7.27
N ASP A 2 12.64 31.34 6.66
CA ASP A 2 11.44 30.92 7.37
C ASP A 2 11.57 29.46 7.86
N SER A 3 10.88 29.12 8.96
CA SER A 3 10.78 27.76 9.46
C SER A 3 10.05 26.87 8.45
N ILE A 4 10.62 25.72 8.14
CA ILE A 4 9.97 24.72 7.26
C ILE A 4 8.70 24.17 7.91
N ILE A 5 8.65 24.13 9.23
CA ILE A 5 7.48 23.66 9.98
C ILE A 5 6.31 24.60 9.75
N ASP A 6 6.54 25.91 9.81
CA ASP A 6 5.49 26.91 9.57
C ASP A 6 5.01 26.90 8.12
N ALA A 7 5.92 26.73 7.16
CA ALA A 7 5.57 26.57 5.76
C ALA A 7 4.70 25.32 5.50
N ILE A 8 5.01 24.21 6.14
CA ILE A 8 4.21 22.98 6.06
C ILE A 8 2.81 23.21 6.64
N ASP A 9 2.70 23.87 7.80
CA ASP A 9 1.42 24.16 8.43
C ASP A 9 0.54 25.07 7.57
N GLU A 10 1.12 26.08 6.95
CA GLU A 10 0.42 26.95 6.02
C GLU A 10 -0.08 26.20 4.78
N ILE A 11 0.74 25.29 4.22
CA ILE A 11 0.34 24.45 3.09
C ILE A 11 -0.83 23.54 3.47
N TYR A 12 -0.78 22.88 4.63
CA TYR A 12 -1.88 22.02 5.10
C TYR A 12 -3.16 22.82 5.34
N LYS A 13 -3.07 24.03 5.92
CA LYS A 13 -4.22 24.92 6.06
C LYS A 13 -4.85 25.25 4.72
N LYS A 14 -4.06 25.72 3.75
CA LYS A 14 -4.52 26.02 2.39
C LYS A 14 -5.12 24.80 1.69
N LEU A 15 -4.55 23.61 1.90
CA LEU A 15 -5.07 22.36 1.35
C LEU A 15 -6.43 22.00 1.95
N ASN A 16 -6.60 22.15 3.26
CA ASN A 16 -7.86 21.88 3.94
C ASN A 16 -8.96 22.87 3.53
N ASP A 17 -8.61 24.15 3.37
CA ASP A 17 -9.53 25.15 2.85
C ASP A 17 -10.03 24.80 1.44
N LYS A 18 -9.12 24.33 0.56
CA LYS A 18 -9.48 23.86 -0.78
C LYS A 18 -10.31 22.58 -0.76
N LYS A 19 -10.03 21.63 0.14
CA LYS A 19 -10.83 20.41 0.29
C LYS A 19 -12.24 20.71 0.82
N SER A 20 -12.38 21.71 1.67
CA SER A 20 -13.67 22.16 2.21
C SER A 20 -14.49 22.93 1.19
N ALA A 21 -13.84 23.63 0.27
CA ALA A 21 -14.49 24.27 -0.86
C ALA A 21 -14.92 23.23 -1.88
N ARG A 22 -16.13 22.66 -1.70
CA ARG A 22 -16.72 21.71 -2.65
C ARG A 22 -17.03 22.42 -3.96
N ALA A 23 -16.11 22.35 -4.92
CA ALA A 23 -16.42 22.64 -6.30
C ALA A 23 -17.24 21.47 -6.85
N SER A 24 -18.52 21.67 -7.13
CA SER A 24 -19.29 20.68 -7.88
C SER A 24 -18.76 20.67 -9.31
N VAL A 25 -17.89 19.72 -9.61
CA VAL A 25 -17.45 19.50 -10.98
C VAL A 25 -18.58 18.78 -11.69
N PHE A 26 -19.37 19.52 -12.45
CA PHE A 26 -20.37 18.94 -13.34
C PHE A 26 -19.64 18.20 -14.46
N ARG A 27 -19.37 16.92 -14.28
CA ARG A 27 -18.82 16.09 -15.35
C ARG A 27 -19.96 15.70 -16.27
N LYS A 28 -19.95 16.23 -17.48
CA LYS A 28 -20.82 15.79 -18.55
C LYS A 28 -20.50 14.32 -18.81
N LYS A 29 -21.46 13.43 -18.56
CA LYS A 29 -21.22 11.98 -18.62
C LYS A 29 -21.11 11.46 -20.06
N SER A 30 -21.85 12.07 -21.01
CA SER A 30 -21.86 11.67 -22.42
C SER A 30 -22.50 12.75 -23.28
N TYR A 31 -22.13 12.83 -24.56
CA TYR A 31 -22.79 13.65 -25.56
C TYR A 31 -23.91 12.90 -26.31
N GLY A 32 -24.19 11.65 -25.92
CA GLY A 32 -25.26 10.84 -26.49
C GLY A 32 -24.91 10.08 -27.77
N ILE A 33 -23.84 10.49 -28.47
CA ILE A 33 -23.35 9.88 -29.71
C ILE A 33 -22.04 9.11 -29.53
N GLU A 34 -21.55 9.05 -28.31
CA GLU A 34 -20.29 8.41 -27.95
C GLU A 34 -20.52 7.03 -27.34
N GLN A 35 -19.59 6.12 -27.59
CA GLN A 35 -19.53 4.87 -26.86
C GLN A 35 -18.98 5.15 -25.44
N ASN A 36 -19.54 4.48 -24.46
CA ASN A 36 -19.11 4.62 -23.09
C ASN A 36 -18.11 3.51 -22.70
N CYS A 37 -17.16 3.89 -21.86
CA CYS A 37 -16.25 2.93 -21.24
C CYS A 37 -17.03 1.97 -20.35
N VAL A 38 -16.80 0.68 -20.52
CA VAL A 38 -17.46 -0.39 -19.75
C VAL A 38 -17.14 -0.34 -18.26
N THR A 39 -16.00 0.23 -17.88
CA THR A 39 -15.52 0.27 -16.50
C THR A 39 -15.94 1.54 -15.77
N THR A 40 -15.87 2.69 -16.44
CA THR A 40 -16.05 4.01 -15.77
C THR A 40 -17.35 4.71 -16.15
N GLY A 41 -18.03 4.28 -17.22
CA GLY A 41 -19.16 4.99 -17.81
C GLY A 41 -18.81 6.34 -18.44
N LEU A 42 -17.53 6.69 -18.51
CA LEU A 42 -17.05 7.90 -19.18
C LEU A 42 -16.94 7.67 -20.70
N PRO A 43 -16.91 8.74 -21.53
CA PRO A 43 -16.68 8.62 -22.95
C PRO A 43 -15.48 7.75 -23.28
N ALA A 44 -15.62 6.87 -24.25
CA ALA A 44 -14.57 5.99 -24.69
C ALA A 44 -13.46 6.75 -25.41
N TYR A 45 -12.22 6.43 -25.07
CA TYR A 45 -11.02 6.94 -25.74
C TYR A 45 -10.55 6.00 -26.85
N LYS A 46 -10.60 4.69 -26.59
CA LYS A 46 -10.11 3.67 -27.51
C LYS A 46 -10.80 2.34 -27.32
N ARG A 47 -10.94 1.57 -28.40
CA ARG A 47 -11.30 0.16 -28.36
C ARG A 47 -10.05 -0.65 -27.98
N TYR A 48 -10.19 -1.52 -27.01
CA TYR A 48 -9.14 -2.42 -26.52
C TYR A 48 -9.75 -3.82 -26.47
N ASP A 49 -9.23 -4.69 -27.33
CA ASP A 49 -9.87 -5.95 -27.66
C ASP A 49 -11.32 -5.69 -28.08
N ASP A 50 -12.29 -6.31 -27.41
CA ASP A 50 -13.72 -6.15 -27.73
C ASP A 50 -14.45 -5.13 -26.83
N VAL A 51 -13.72 -4.36 -26.02
CA VAL A 51 -14.32 -3.40 -25.09
C VAL A 51 -13.89 -1.96 -25.34
N PHE A 52 -14.79 -1.02 -25.07
CA PHE A 52 -14.48 0.41 -25.14
C PHE A 52 -13.96 0.90 -23.79
N LEU A 53 -12.81 1.56 -23.79
CA LEU A 53 -12.16 2.07 -22.59
C LEU A 53 -12.00 3.59 -22.62
N SER A 54 -12.25 4.24 -21.47
CA SER A 54 -11.82 5.62 -21.24
C SER A 54 -10.30 5.72 -21.25
N ARG A 55 -9.78 6.93 -21.45
CA ARG A 55 -8.33 7.17 -21.45
C ARG A 55 -7.67 6.65 -20.17
N GLU A 56 -8.30 6.89 -19.02
CA GLU A 56 -7.81 6.42 -17.72
C GLU A 56 -7.73 4.89 -17.65
N SER A 57 -8.81 4.19 -18.00
CA SER A 57 -8.85 2.73 -18.01
C SER A 57 -7.88 2.12 -19.02
N TYR A 58 -7.74 2.75 -20.19
CA TYR A 58 -6.79 2.32 -21.21
C TYR A 58 -5.33 2.43 -20.69
N VAL A 59 -4.97 3.59 -20.12
CA VAL A 59 -3.62 3.81 -19.59
C VAL A 59 -3.32 2.82 -18.45
N LYS A 60 -4.26 2.59 -17.54
CA LYS A 60 -4.09 1.60 -16.45
C LYS A 60 -3.84 0.18 -17.00
N ARG A 61 -4.58 -0.24 -18.03
CA ARG A 61 -4.34 -1.55 -18.69
C ARG A 61 -3.00 -1.62 -19.39
N GLU A 62 -2.58 -0.56 -20.09
CA GLU A 62 -1.27 -0.52 -20.73
C GLU A 62 -0.11 -0.56 -19.71
N TRP A 63 -0.29 0.06 -18.55
CA TRP A 63 0.67 0.01 -17.44
C TRP A 63 0.72 -1.36 -16.75
N SER A 64 -0.36 -2.13 -16.79
CA SER A 64 -0.42 -3.45 -16.17
C SER A 64 0.25 -4.55 -17.01
N LYS A 65 0.71 -4.27 -18.23
CA LYS A 65 1.47 -5.22 -19.05
C LYS A 65 2.83 -5.49 -18.42
N ASP A 66 3.21 -6.77 -18.38
CA ASP A 66 4.39 -7.26 -17.67
C ASP A 66 5.69 -6.55 -18.06
N GLU A 67 5.87 -6.23 -19.34
CA GLU A 67 7.04 -5.49 -19.84
C GLU A 67 7.28 -4.11 -19.22
N LYS A 68 6.22 -3.50 -18.66
CA LYS A 68 6.32 -2.19 -17.99
C LYS A 68 6.41 -2.32 -16.47
N GLN A 69 5.90 -3.39 -15.90
CA GLN A 69 5.96 -3.63 -14.45
C GLN A 69 7.38 -3.91 -13.97
N ASP A 70 8.21 -4.59 -14.75
CA ASP A 70 9.61 -4.88 -14.41
C ASP A 70 10.48 -3.62 -14.26
N LYS A 71 10.01 -2.48 -14.78
CA LYS A 71 10.70 -1.18 -14.66
C LYS A 71 10.36 -0.42 -13.38
N ILE A 72 9.30 -0.81 -12.67
CA ILE A 72 8.88 -0.14 -11.44
C ILE A 72 9.44 -0.91 -10.26
N LYS A 73 10.60 -0.48 -9.79
CA LYS A 73 11.15 -0.99 -8.52
C LYS A 73 10.31 -0.44 -7.36
N ASN A 74 9.50 -1.28 -6.79
CA ASN A 74 8.77 -0.97 -5.56
C ASN A 74 8.89 -2.14 -4.58
N THR A 75 8.52 -1.88 -3.32
CA THR A 75 8.63 -2.88 -2.24
C THR A 75 7.92 -4.20 -2.56
N ILE A 76 6.78 -4.14 -3.24
CA ILE A 76 6.00 -5.34 -3.63
C ILE A 76 6.75 -6.13 -4.70
N SER A 77 7.27 -5.47 -5.74
CA SER A 77 8.03 -6.12 -6.81
C SER A 77 9.26 -6.83 -6.26
N ASP A 78 9.97 -6.22 -5.33
CA ASP A 78 11.16 -6.82 -4.70
C ASP A 78 10.78 -8.08 -3.90
N ILE A 79 9.69 -8.04 -3.12
CA ILE A 79 9.21 -9.20 -2.35
C ILE A 79 8.74 -10.32 -3.28
N ILE A 80 7.93 -9.99 -4.29
CA ILE A 80 7.44 -10.99 -5.26
C ILE A 80 8.61 -11.67 -5.96
N LYS A 81 9.60 -10.89 -6.40
CA LYS A 81 10.78 -11.39 -7.08
C LYS A 81 11.58 -12.33 -6.18
N ASP A 82 11.86 -11.94 -4.94
CA ASP A 82 12.60 -12.73 -3.97
C ASP A 82 11.92 -14.09 -3.71
N PHE A 83 10.63 -14.11 -3.42
CA PHE A 83 9.87 -15.34 -3.21
C PHE A 83 9.70 -16.18 -4.47
N SER A 84 9.59 -15.56 -5.65
CA SER A 84 9.44 -16.29 -6.92
C SER A 84 10.76 -16.88 -7.39
N GLU A 85 11.86 -16.12 -7.36
CA GLU A 85 13.17 -16.58 -7.84
C GLU A 85 13.87 -17.49 -6.84
N CYS A 86 13.81 -17.20 -5.53
CA CYS A 86 14.53 -17.98 -4.52
C CYS A 86 13.73 -19.19 -4.01
N LYS A 87 12.40 -19.11 -3.97
CA LYS A 87 11.53 -20.14 -3.39
C LYS A 87 10.56 -20.78 -4.39
N GLY A 88 10.50 -20.28 -5.62
CA GLY A 88 9.69 -20.86 -6.69
C GLY A 88 8.19 -20.61 -6.59
N TYR A 89 7.74 -19.67 -5.75
CA TYR A 89 6.32 -19.37 -5.60
C TYR A 89 5.79 -18.46 -6.71
N LYS A 90 4.57 -18.74 -7.15
CA LYS A 90 3.81 -17.87 -8.05
C LYS A 90 2.84 -17.01 -7.23
N PHE A 91 2.95 -15.68 -7.35
CA PHE A 91 1.92 -14.76 -6.87
C PHE A 91 0.89 -14.56 -7.97
N THR A 92 -0.28 -15.14 -7.79
CA THR A 92 -1.31 -15.13 -8.85
C THR A 92 -1.93 -13.75 -9.03
N LYS A 93 -2.29 -13.43 -10.27
CA LYS A 93 -3.11 -12.26 -10.62
C LYS A 93 -4.60 -12.62 -10.66
N GLU A 94 -4.92 -13.91 -10.75
CA GLU A 94 -6.26 -14.41 -10.85
C GLU A 94 -6.81 -14.76 -9.46
N LEU A 95 -7.91 -14.13 -9.07
CA LEU A 95 -8.54 -14.40 -7.76
C LEU A 95 -9.03 -15.82 -7.63
N GLU A 96 -9.42 -16.44 -8.74
CA GLU A 96 -9.86 -17.84 -8.79
C GLU A 96 -8.78 -18.84 -8.38
N GLU A 97 -7.52 -18.49 -8.52
CA GLU A 97 -6.41 -19.34 -8.07
C GLU A 97 -6.19 -19.29 -6.56
N LEU A 98 -6.69 -18.25 -5.88
CA LEU A 98 -6.71 -18.14 -4.41
C LEU A 98 -7.90 -18.88 -3.79
N ILE A 99 -8.90 -19.21 -4.61
CA ILE A 99 -10.14 -19.86 -4.21
C ILE A 99 -10.06 -21.33 -4.65
N THR A 100 -10.29 -22.23 -3.74
CA THR A 100 -10.04 -23.66 -3.97
C THR A 100 -11.29 -24.46 -4.29
N GLU A 101 -12.46 -23.95 -3.94
CA GLU A 101 -13.73 -24.62 -4.16
C GLU A 101 -14.72 -23.65 -4.83
N LYS A 102 -15.28 -24.05 -5.98
CA LYS A 102 -16.42 -23.34 -6.58
C LYS A 102 -17.65 -23.67 -5.76
N GLY A 103 -18.28 -22.65 -5.18
CA GLY A 103 -19.52 -22.83 -4.43
C GLY A 103 -19.60 -21.95 -3.17
N ASN A 104 -20.52 -22.29 -2.26
CA ASN A 104 -20.90 -21.45 -1.12
C ASN A 104 -19.80 -21.17 -0.07
N ASN A 105 -18.65 -21.83 -0.13
CA ASN A 105 -17.56 -21.70 0.84
C ASN A 105 -16.27 -21.15 0.22
N SER A 106 -16.36 -20.50 -0.91
CA SER A 106 -15.23 -20.04 -1.73
C SER A 106 -15.09 -18.53 -1.61
N TYR A 107 -14.36 -18.07 -0.60
CA TYR A 107 -14.20 -16.65 -0.34
C TYR A 107 -12.74 -16.22 -0.40
N VAL A 108 -12.49 -15.04 -0.97
CA VAL A 108 -11.27 -14.27 -0.74
C VAL A 108 -11.52 -13.24 0.35
N ALA A 109 -10.49 -12.93 1.11
CA ALA A 109 -10.48 -11.82 2.04
C ALA A 109 -9.58 -10.71 1.49
N ILE A 110 -10.06 -9.47 1.61
CA ILE A 110 -9.27 -8.27 1.42
C ILE A 110 -8.91 -7.78 2.81
N VAL A 111 -7.61 -7.77 3.10
CA VAL A 111 -7.08 -7.27 4.37
C VAL A 111 -6.50 -5.89 4.14
N SER A 112 -6.92 -4.92 4.94
CA SER A 112 -6.37 -3.57 4.96
C SER A 112 -5.94 -3.24 6.38
N LEU A 113 -4.69 -2.82 6.53
CA LEU A 113 -4.07 -2.44 7.79
C LEU A 113 -3.51 -1.03 7.64
N ASP A 114 -3.75 -0.20 8.63
CA ASP A 114 -3.32 1.20 8.67
C ASP A 114 -2.59 1.48 9.99
N GLY A 115 -1.56 2.33 9.94
CA GLY A 115 -0.77 2.70 11.10
C GLY A 115 -1.56 3.58 12.08
N ASN A 116 -1.70 3.12 13.32
CA ASN A 116 -2.45 3.85 14.33
C ASN A 116 -1.68 5.09 14.80
N LYS A 117 -2.38 6.22 14.95
CA LYS A 117 -1.88 7.47 15.52
C LYS A 117 -0.65 8.10 14.83
N MET A 118 -0.37 7.77 13.55
CA MET A 118 0.78 8.31 12.83
C MET A 118 0.78 9.84 12.78
N GLY A 119 -0.39 10.46 12.62
CA GLY A 119 -0.53 11.93 12.67
C GLY A 119 -0.11 12.53 14.02
N GLN A 120 -0.40 11.85 15.13
CA GLN A 120 0.01 12.32 16.47
C GLN A 120 1.51 12.20 16.67
N LYS A 121 2.15 11.14 16.16
CA LYS A 121 3.62 10.96 16.19
C LYS A 121 4.33 12.06 15.41
N ILE A 122 3.86 12.35 14.20
CA ILE A 122 4.41 13.44 13.39
C ILE A 122 4.22 14.79 14.09
N GLN A 123 3.05 15.02 14.73
CA GLN A 123 2.81 16.25 15.48
C GLN A 123 3.76 16.38 16.68
N HIS A 124 3.99 15.30 17.43
CA HIS A 124 4.95 15.31 18.55
C HIS A 124 6.38 15.62 18.07
N MET A 125 6.82 14.99 16.97
CA MET A 125 8.12 15.29 16.36
C MET A 125 8.24 16.76 15.92
N LYS A 126 7.15 17.33 15.42
CA LYS A 126 7.06 18.75 15.05
C LYS A 126 7.19 19.66 16.27
N ASP A 127 6.47 19.35 17.35
CA ASP A 127 6.50 20.13 18.58
C ASP A 127 7.87 20.07 19.26
N GLU A 128 8.55 18.93 19.22
CA GLU A 128 9.93 18.81 19.70
C GLU A 128 10.93 19.59 18.84
N ALA A 129 10.75 19.56 17.52
CA ALA A 129 11.60 20.30 16.61
C ALA A 129 11.46 21.83 16.85
N ARG A 130 10.23 22.32 17.04
CA ARG A 130 9.98 23.73 17.38
C ARG A 130 10.67 24.19 18.67
N LYS A 131 10.69 23.33 19.70
CA LYS A 131 11.38 23.64 20.97
C LYS A 131 12.89 23.79 20.79
N LYS A 132 13.44 23.16 19.78
CA LYS A 132 14.87 23.12 19.47
C LYS A 132 15.29 24.04 18.32
N GLU A 133 14.35 24.81 17.76
CA GLU A 133 14.66 25.77 16.68
C GLU A 133 15.63 26.85 17.14
N ASP A 134 16.75 26.96 16.43
CA ASP A 134 17.68 28.08 16.60
C ASP A 134 17.35 29.17 15.56
N LYS A 135 16.85 30.28 16.04
CA LYS A 135 16.49 31.44 15.20
C LYS A 135 17.70 32.06 14.49
N ASN A 136 18.90 31.85 15.01
CA ASN A 136 20.13 32.32 14.38
C ASN A 136 20.62 31.37 13.28
N ASN A 137 20.26 30.07 13.37
CA ASN A 137 20.63 29.06 12.38
C ASN A 137 19.42 28.21 11.95
N MET A 138 18.40 28.87 11.40
CA MET A 138 17.17 28.24 10.95
C MET A 138 17.40 27.16 9.87
N ALA A 139 18.44 27.33 9.03
CA ALA A 139 18.77 26.35 7.98
C ALA A 139 19.17 24.99 8.57
N GLU A 140 19.96 24.99 9.64
CA GLU A 140 20.38 23.77 10.33
C GLU A 140 19.19 23.12 11.06
N SER A 141 18.39 23.92 11.77
CA SER A 141 17.16 23.45 12.43
C SER A 141 16.21 22.77 11.43
N ASN A 142 16.00 23.35 10.27
CA ASN A 142 15.21 22.77 9.19
C ASN A 142 15.80 21.44 8.68
N ASN A 143 17.09 21.35 8.47
CA ASN A 143 17.77 20.14 8.01
C ASN A 143 17.65 19.00 9.04
N ILE A 144 17.80 19.30 10.32
CA ILE A 144 17.62 18.32 11.40
C ILE A 144 16.21 17.76 11.41
N TYR A 145 15.21 18.62 11.29
CA TYR A 145 13.81 18.20 11.25
C TYR A 145 13.50 17.31 10.03
N ILE A 146 13.97 17.71 8.84
CA ILE A 146 13.81 16.93 7.60
C ILE A 146 14.48 15.55 7.74
N ALA A 147 15.70 15.51 8.29
CA ALA A 147 16.42 14.26 8.48
C ALA A 147 15.64 13.30 9.40
N LYS A 148 15.11 13.80 10.52
CA LYS A 148 14.27 13.00 11.44
C LYS A 148 12.99 12.50 10.79
N LEU A 149 12.28 13.33 10.02
CA LEU A 149 11.09 12.89 9.30
C LEU A 149 11.41 11.79 8.29
N LYS A 150 12.52 11.93 7.59
CA LYS A 150 12.98 10.92 6.62
C LYS A 150 13.32 9.61 7.33
N GLU A 151 14.10 9.66 8.39
CA GLU A 151 14.45 8.49 9.22
C GLU A 151 13.20 7.77 9.73
N PHE A 152 12.25 8.51 10.29
CA PHE A 152 10.96 7.97 10.75
C PHE A 152 10.18 7.28 9.62
N SER A 153 10.09 7.92 8.45
CA SER A 153 9.41 7.34 7.28
C SER A 153 10.11 6.07 6.78
N ASP A 154 11.44 6.06 6.74
CA ASP A 154 12.22 4.91 6.29
C ASP A 154 12.12 3.74 7.29
N ASN A 155 12.09 4.02 8.59
CA ASN A 155 11.88 3.03 9.64
C ASN A 155 10.50 2.38 9.54
N ILE A 156 9.43 3.17 9.43
CA ILE A 156 8.07 2.64 9.22
C ILE A 156 8.05 1.70 8.01
N LYS A 157 8.53 2.17 6.87
CA LYS A 157 8.57 1.37 5.64
C LYS A 157 9.34 0.06 5.83
N LYS A 158 10.45 0.09 6.55
CA LYS A 158 11.27 -1.09 6.86
C LYS A 158 10.51 -2.08 7.76
N TYR A 159 9.88 -1.62 8.83
CA TYR A 159 9.17 -2.48 9.78
C TYR A 159 7.96 -3.15 9.16
N TYR A 160 7.15 -2.41 8.42
CA TYR A 160 5.98 -2.95 7.73
C TYR A 160 6.38 -3.94 6.64
N LYS A 161 7.44 -3.65 5.88
CA LYS A 161 8.02 -4.58 4.91
C LYS A 161 8.47 -5.87 5.58
N ASN A 162 9.25 -5.77 6.66
CA ASN A 162 9.78 -6.93 7.38
C ASN A 162 8.65 -7.76 7.98
N ALA A 163 7.64 -7.12 8.59
CA ALA A 163 6.49 -7.82 9.13
C ALA A 163 5.73 -8.61 8.05
N PHE A 164 5.59 -8.04 6.86
CA PHE A 164 4.98 -8.73 5.74
C PHE A 164 5.81 -9.93 5.26
N ILE A 165 7.12 -9.76 5.16
CA ILE A 165 8.06 -10.85 4.80
C ILE A 165 8.02 -11.97 5.85
N ASP A 166 8.02 -11.64 7.13
CA ASP A 166 7.94 -12.62 8.21
C ASP A 166 6.63 -13.42 8.15
N MET A 167 5.50 -12.75 7.88
CA MET A 167 4.22 -13.43 7.64
C MET A 167 4.31 -14.42 6.48
N LEU A 168 4.88 -14.01 5.34
CA LEU A 168 5.08 -14.90 4.20
C LEU A 168 6.02 -16.06 4.52
N ASN A 169 7.08 -15.85 5.29
CA ASN A 169 8.00 -16.88 5.72
C ASN A 169 7.33 -17.92 6.64
N VAL A 170 6.36 -17.54 7.45
CA VAL A 170 5.58 -18.50 8.25
C VAL A 170 4.69 -19.34 7.35
N ILE A 171 4.07 -18.75 6.34
CA ILE A 171 3.29 -19.49 5.33
C ILE A 171 4.17 -20.46 4.58
N ASP A 172 5.34 -20.03 4.13
CA ASP A 172 6.34 -20.85 3.44
C ASP A 172 6.75 -22.09 4.27
N LYS A 173 7.09 -21.88 5.54
CA LYS A 173 7.46 -22.98 6.47
C LYS A 173 6.35 -24.02 6.67
N ASN A 174 5.10 -23.64 6.48
CA ASN A 174 3.93 -24.49 6.65
C ASN A 174 3.21 -24.75 5.33
N TYR A 175 3.88 -24.54 4.19
CA TYR A 175 3.24 -24.48 2.88
C TYR A 175 2.49 -25.77 2.55
N ASP A 176 3.06 -26.94 2.81
CA ASP A 176 2.42 -28.24 2.51
C ASP A 176 1.06 -28.36 3.20
N LYS A 177 1.00 -28.05 4.51
CA LYS A 177 -0.25 -28.10 5.28
C LYS A 177 -1.27 -27.04 4.81
N VAL A 178 -0.79 -25.84 4.48
CA VAL A 178 -1.63 -24.76 3.99
C VAL A 178 -2.16 -25.11 2.61
N SER A 179 -1.31 -25.58 1.71
CA SER A 179 -1.66 -25.96 0.36
C SER A 179 -2.67 -27.10 0.33
N GLU A 180 -2.46 -28.15 1.15
CA GLU A 180 -3.40 -29.27 1.29
C GLU A 180 -4.75 -28.82 1.83
N SER A 181 -4.76 -28.03 2.93
CA SER A 181 -5.97 -27.54 3.57
C SER A 181 -6.78 -26.60 2.64
N LEU A 182 -6.08 -25.78 1.86
CA LEU A 182 -6.68 -24.86 0.91
C LEU A 182 -6.88 -25.51 -0.46
N LYS A 183 -6.39 -26.70 -0.73
CA LYS A 183 -6.39 -27.37 -2.04
C LYS A 183 -5.82 -26.47 -3.14
N LEU A 184 -4.73 -25.77 -2.84
CA LEU A 184 -4.07 -24.88 -3.79
C LEU A 184 -3.46 -25.66 -4.94
N LYS A 185 -3.33 -25.02 -6.10
CA LYS A 185 -2.46 -25.50 -7.16
C LYS A 185 -1.00 -25.34 -6.72
N ASP A 186 -0.13 -26.16 -7.30
CA ASP A 186 1.28 -26.21 -6.96
C ASP A 186 1.95 -24.80 -7.00
N ASN A 187 2.70 -24.53 -5.95
CA ASN A 187 3.52 -23.34 -5.79
C ASN A 187 2.78 -21.97 -5.85
N ILE A 188 1.47 -21.94 -5.62
CA ILE A 188 0.75 -20.67 -5.50
C ILE A 188 0.84 -20.16 -4.08
N MET A 189 1.41 -18.95 -3.91
CA MET A 189 1.34 -18.25 -2.63
C MET A 189 -0.10 -17.80 -2.36
N PRO A 190 -0.73 -18.22 -1.23
CA PRO A 190 -2.14 -17.92 -0.96
C PRO A 190 -2.42 -16.47 -0.53
N VAL A 191 -1.44 -15.60 -0.67
CA VAL A 191 -1.49 -14.18 -0.35
C VAL A 191 -0.96 -13.38 -1.52
N ARG A 192 -1.70 -12.34 -1.91
CA ARG A 192 -1.31 -11.38 -2.95
C ARG A 192 -1.19 -9.99 -2.36
N PRO A 193 0.00 -9.39 -2.28
CA PRO A 193 0.16 -8.00 -1.86
C PRO A 193 -0.43 -7.05 -2.91
N ILE A 194 -1.11 -6.00 -2.45
CA ILE A 194 -1.70 -4.94 -3.29
C ILE A 194 -1.05 -3.59 -2.97
N ILE A 195 -0.94 -3.26 -1.68
CA ILE A 195 -0.33 -2.02 -1.20
C ILE A 195 0.65 -2.37 -0.08
N LEU A 196 1.88 -1.88 -0.18
CA LEU A 196 2.88 -1.84 0.89
C LEU A 196 3.57 -0.48 0.80
N ALA A 197 2.97 0.53 1.39
CA ALA A 197 3.36 1.92 1.25
C ALA A 197 3.44 2.60 2.62
N GLY A 198 4.59 2.46 3.28
CA GLY A 198 4.75 2.95 4.65
C GLY A 198 3.90 2.13 5.61
N ASP A 199 2.98 2.78 6.31
CA ASP A 199 2.03 2.20 7.26
C ASP A 199 0.76 1.63 6.60
N ASP A 200 0.53 1.93 5.32
CA ASP A 200 -0.58 1.36 4.54
C ASP A 200 -0.22 -0.01 4.01
N VAL A 201 -0.92 -1.04 4.45
CA VAL A 201 -0.80 -2.41 3.96
C VAL A 201 -2.14 -2.93 3.49
N CYS A 202 -2.20 -3.38 2.24
CA CYS A 202 -3.35 -4.08 1.71
C CYS A 202 -2.92 -5.33 0.96
N PHE A 203 -3.56 -6.45 1.25
CA PHE A 203 -3.36 -7.70 0.52
C PHE A 203 -4.65 -8.50 0.38
N ILE A 204 -4.68 -9.37 -0.61
CA ILE A 204 -5.78 -10.33 -0.83
C ILE A 204 -5.25 -11.71 -0.48
N CYS A 205 -6.04 -12.51 0.21
CA CYS A 205 -5.70 -13.88 0.53
C CYS A 205 -6.95 -14.79 0.51
N ASN A 206 -6.72 -16.09 0.61
CA ASN A 206 -7.83 -17.01 0.89
C ASN A 206 -8.44 -16.67 2.27
N ALA A 207 -9.77 -16.60 2.33
CA ALA A 207 -10.47 -16.16 3.55
C ALA A 207 -10.20 -17.06 4.77
N LYS A 208 -9.91 -18.33 4.56
CA LYS A 208 -9.64 -19.30 5.65
C LYS A 208 -8.39 -18.97 6.45
N ILE A 209 -7.42 -18.27 5.85
CA ILE A 209 -6.15 -17.90 6.51
C ILE A 209 -6.06 -16.42 6.85
N ALA A 210 -7.07 -15.62 6.53
CA ALA A 210 -6.99 -14.17 6.64
C ALA A 210 -6.70 -13.68 8.07
N LEU A 211 -7.40 -14.21 9.06
CA LEU A 211 -7.20 -13.84 10.47
C LEU A 211 -5.82 -14.25 10.98
N GLU A 212 -5.33 -15.40 10.55
CA GLU A 212 -3.98 -15.86 10.90
C GLU A 212 -2.91 -14.96 10.26
N CYS A 213 -3.07 -14.59 9.00
CA CYS A 213 -2.19 -13.63 8.34
C CYS A 213 -2.14 -12.29 9.09
N VAL A 214 -3.29 -11.74 9.49
CA VAL A 214 -3.36 -10.51 10.28
C VAL A 214 -2.65 -10.68 11.63
N SER A 215 -2.91 -11.77 12.34
CA SER A 215 -2.28 -12.06 13.62
C SER A 215 -0.76 -12.17 13.50
N LEU A 216 -0.26 -12.88 12.50
CA LEU A 216 1.17 -13.04 12.23
C LEU A 216 1.82 -11.70 11.89
N PHE A 217 1.17 -10.91 11.03
CA PHE A 217 1.66 -9.58 10.65
C PHE A 217 1.78 -8.66 11.87
N ILE A 218 0.71 -8.54 12.69
CA ILE A 218 0.70 -7.69 13.88
C ILE A 218 1.75 -8.15 14.90
N LYS A 219 1.87 -9.45 15.15
CA LYS A 219 2.89 -9.99 16.05
C LYS A 219 4.30 -9.67 15.60
N SER A 220 4.58 -9.80 14.31
CA SER A 220 5.89 -9.47 13.75
C SER A 220 6.13 -7.97 13.77
N LEU A 221 5.14 -7.15 13.42
CA LEU A 221 5.25 -5.70 13.47
C LEU A 221 5.58 -5.22 14.88
N ASN A 222 4.88 -5.73 15.89
CA ASN A 222 5.15 -5.40 17.30
C ASN A 222 6.58 -5.80 17.70
N LYS A 223 7.07 -6.94 17.26
CA LYS A 223 8.45 -7.37 17.53
C LYS A 223 9.47 -6.40 16.96
N HIS A 224 9.29 -5.97 15.72
CA HIS A 224 10.19 -5.02 15.07
C HIS A 224 10.08 -3.59 15.60
N SER A 225 8.90 -3.19 16.08
CA SER A 225 8.66 -1.84 16.61
C SER A 225 9.10 -1.66 18.06
N VAL A 226 9.25 -2.73 18.83
CA VAL A 226 9.73 -2.65 20.23
C VAL A 226 11.19 -2.15 20.32
N GLU A 227 11.95 -2.34 19.24
CA GLU A 227 13.35 -1.87 19.18
C GLU A 227 13.45 -0.35 18.88
N ASP A 228 12.34 0.32 18.56
CA ASP A 228 12.31 1.74 18.21
C ASP A 228 11.45 2.52 19.22
N GLU A 229 12.11 3.27 20.12
CA GLU A 229 11.46 4.09 21.15
C GLU A 229 10.47 5.12 20.55
N GLN A 230 10.71 5.58 19.32
CA GLN A 230 9.84 6.53 18.62
C GLN A 230 8.51 5.91 18.21
N LEU A 231 8.45 4.58 18.01
CA LEU A 231 7.24 3.85 17.68
C LEU A 231 6.48 3.35 18.91
N ASN A 232 7.16 3.17 20.04
CA ASN A 232 6.58 2.68 21.27
C ASN A 232 5.87 3.75 22.12
N ALA A 233 6.01 5.02 21.81
CA ALA A 233 5.44 6.13 22.59
C ALA A 233 3.94 6.39 22.31
N CYS A 234 3.18 5.35 21.95
CA CYS A 234 1.73 5.46 21.71
C CYS A 234 0.96 4.35 22.42
#